data_f44829e5d422d8a46ab459f5b23bf106
#
_entry.id   f44829e5d422d8a46ab459f5b23bf106
#
_cell.length_a   1.000
_cell.length_b   1.000
_cell.length_c   1.000
_cell.angle_alpha   90.00
_cell.angle_beta   90.00
_cell.angle_gamma   90.00
#
_symmetry.space_group_name_H-M   'P 1'
#
loop_
_entity.id
_entity.type
_entity.pdbx_description
1 polymer ?
#
loop_
_entity_poly.entity_id
_entity_poly.type
_entity_poly.pdbx_seq_one_letter_code
_entity_poly.pdbx_strand_id
1 'polypeptide(L)'
;MKRILAAALAALLLVSSFAGCSGGKAENGELVLYTWEGMFPQEVLDAFTEETGIEVTYSNFDTDETMLAKLEAAKGGDYDLVIADDYIIETAIQEGLVQELDTSKLENYGSINPVYQGQFFDPENKYTVPYGAGVQTIVYDPSLVDIEIKGYADLWDESLKDNVGVIDSYRVIDGMALKVLGESYNTEDTATIEAAGDKLLELAPNIRLIKDNNTQDDLLSGEVGAAVLYTSMVTLAKMTNPDLKVVFPEEGIGFGVMAQFIPSDAPNAENAYKFIDYILQPEVAAQ
;
A
#
# COMPACT_ATOMS: atom_id res chain seq x y z
N MET A 1 -5.89 63.11 33.24
CA MET A 1 -6.45 61.81 33.67
C MET A 1 -7.10 61.01 32.51
N LYS A 2 -7.95 61.60 31.64
CA LYS A 2 -8.61 60.84 30.53
C LYS A 2 -7.66 60.28 29.44
N ARG A 3 -6.48 60.86 29.22
CA ARG A 3 -5.49 60.40 28.23
C ARG A 3 -4.60 59.26 28.75
N ILE A 4 -4.45 59.18 30.08
CA ILE A 4 -3.67 58.06 30.70
C ILE A 4 -4.51 56.79 30.79
N LEU A 5 -5.84 56.91 31.00
CA LEU A 5 -6.73 55.77 30.98
C LEU A 5 -6.87 55.15 29.58
N ALA A 6 -6.84 55.96 28.51
CA ALA A 6 -6.92 55.48 27.15
C ALA A 6 -5.65 54.70 26.73
N ALA A 7 -4.47 55.09 27.22
CA ALA A 7 -3.21 54.40 26.96
C ALA A 7 -3.12 53.06 27.73
N ALA A 8 -3.67 52.99 28.94
CA ALA A 8 -3.73 51.77 29.73
C ALA A 8 -4.71 50.73 29.13
N LEU A 9 -5.85 51.17 28.59
CA LEU A 9 -6.80 50.26 27.90
C LEU A 9 -6.26 49.75 26.56
N ALA A 10 -5.50 50.60 25.81
CA ALA A 10 -4.86 50.16 24.56
C ALA A 10 -3.72 49.16 24.81
N ALA A 11 -2.99 49.27 25.93
CA ALA A 11 -1.95 48.31 26.31
C ALA A 11 -2.53 46.94 26.77
N LEU A 12 -3.71 46.95 27.42
CA LEU A 12 -4.40 45.70 27.78
C LEU A 12 -4.99 44.95 26.58
N LEU A 13 -5.40 45.64 25.51
CA LEU A 13 -5.91 45.03 24.28
C LEU A 13 -4.81 44.50 23.38
N LEU A 14 -3.56 44.93 23.51
CA LEU A 14 -2.40 44.42 22.77
C LEU A 14 -1.80 43.15 23.40
N VAL A 15 -2.06 42.86 24.69
CA VAL A 15 -1.58 41.63 25.36
C VAL A 15 -2.55 40.44 25.14
N SER A 16 -3.83 40.70 24.80
CA SER A 16 -4.81 39.64 24.55
C SER A 16 -4.83 39.12 23.11
N SER A 17 -4.03 39.69 22.20
CA SER A 17 -3.93 39.23 20.80
C SER A 17 -2.78 38.27 20.54
N PHE A 18 -1.98 37.89 21.56
CA PHE A 18 -0.92 36.87 21.45
C PHE A 18 -1.27 35.54 22.12
N ALA A 19 -2.51 35.32 22.53
CA ALA A 19 -3.03 34.00 22.85
C ALA A 19 -3.69 33.41 21.61
N GLY A 20 -3.02 33.47 20.45
CA GLY A 20 -3.37 32.78 19.23
C GLY A 20 -2.56 31.50 19.14
N CYS A 21 -3.23 30.40 19.20
CA CYS A 21 -2.84 29.08 18.71
C CYS A 21 -1.31 28.86 18.60
N SER A 22 -0.66 28.58 19.69
CA SER A 22 0.49 27.69 19.63
C SER A 22 -0.12 26.32 19.29
N GLY A 23 -0.18 25.97 18.02
CA GLY A 23 -0.09 24.59 17.66
C GLY A 23 1.13 24.08 18.42
N GLY A 24 0.92 23.23 19.43
CA GLY A 24 2.03 22.64 20.17
C GLY A 24 2.93 22.02 19.11
N LYS A 25 4.20 22.44 19.06
CA LYS A 25 5.18 21.61 18.37
C LYS A 25 5.12 20.28 19.07
N ALA A 26 4.99 19.20 18.30
CA ALA A 26 5.09 17.85 18.83
C ALA A 26 6.30 17.77 19.75
N GLU A 27 6.10 17.21 20.94
CA GLU A 27 7.11 17.23 22.00
C GLU A 27 8.38 16.46 21.57
N ASN A 28 8.21 15.48 20.65
CA ASN A 28 9.25 14.60 20.13
C ASN A 28 9.43 14.64 18.60
N GLY A 29 8.87 15.67 17.92
CA GLY A 29 9.03 15.88 16.49
C GLY A 29 7.90 15.28 15.66
N GLU A 30 8.17 15.02 14.39
CA GLU A 30 7.22 14.53 13.41
C GLU A 30 7.74 13.28 12.70
N LEU A 31 6.85 12.56 12.04
CA LEU A 31 7.11 11.46 11.14
C LEU A 31 6.31 11.68 9.85
N VAL A 32 6.98 11.82 8.72
CA VAL A 32 6.33 11.83 7.41
C VAL A 32 6.26 10.40 6.88
N LEU A 33 5.07 9.80 7.00
CA LEU A 33 4.77 8.46 6.50
C LEU A 33 4.26 8.57 5.06
N TYR A 34 4.89 7.84 4.13
CA TYR A 34 4.56 7.87 2.71
C TYR A 34 4.19 6.48 2.21
N THR A 35 2.92 6.27 1.90
CA THR A 35 2.35 4.98 1.49
C THR A 35 1.00 5.19 0.77
N TRP A 36 0.29 4.14 0.41
CA TRP A 36 -1.06 4.24 -0.17
C TRP A 36 -2.08 4.78 0.83
N GLU A 37 -3.16 5.33 0.32
CA GLU A 37 -4.27 5.78 1.16
C GLU A 37 -4.90 4.60 1.92
N GLY A 38 -5.23 4.81 3.20
CA GLY A 38 -5.98 3.83 3.99
C GLY A 38 -5.18 2.64 4.49
N MET A 39 -3.83 2.68 4.42
CA MET A 39 -2.98 1.58 4.93
C MET A 39 -3.01 1.42 6.46
N PHE A 40 -3.36 2.48 7.17
CA PHE A 40 -3.48 2.47 8.63
C PHE A 40 -4.82 3.03 9.07
N PRO A 41 -5.52 2.36 10.03
CA PRO A 41 -6.60 2.99 10.75
C PRO A 41 -6.13 4.26 11.47
N GLN A 42 -6.96 5.30 11.50
CA GLN A 42 -6.59 6.57 12.16
C GLN A 42 -6.29 6.36 13.66
N GLU A 43 -6.99 5.43 14.28
CA GLU A 43 -6.82 5.07 15.69
C GLU A 43 -5.40 4.56 16.00
N VAL A 44 -4.77 3.86 15.06
CA VAL A 44 -3.38 3.37 15.19
C VAL A 44 -2.39 4.53 15.17
N LEU A 45 -2.61 5.51 14.26
CA LEU A 45 -1.77 6.69 14.14
C LEU A 45 -1.91 7.61 15.37
N ASP A 46 -3.14 7.79 15.84
CA ASP A 46 -3.46 8.59 17.03
C ASP A 46 -2.86 7.98 18.29
N ALA A 47 -2.95 6.64 18.44
CA ALA A 47 -2.36 5.93 19.57
C ALA A 47 -0.82 6.00 19.58
N PHE A 48 -0.18 5.89 18.42
CA PHE A 48 1.26 6.12 18.32
C PHE A 48 1.65 7.54 18.76
N THR A 49 0.89 8.54 18.30
CA THR A 49 1.14 9.94 18.68
C THR A 49 0.92 10.16 20.19
N GLU A 50 -0.13 9.57 20.77
CA GLU A 50 -0.40 9.66 22.21
C GLU A 50 0.72 9.01 23.05
N GLU A 51 1.24 7.85 22.60
CA GLU A 51 2.28 7.11 23.32
C GLU A 51 3.65 7.80 23.20
N THR A 52 3.99 8.31 22.00
CA THR A 52 5.37 8.76 21.72
C THR A 52 5.53 10.28 21.70
N GLY A 53 4.45 11.04 21.56
CA GLY A 53 4.50 12.50 21.32
C GLY A 53 5.00 12.86 19.91
N ILE A 54 5.08 11.89 18.96
CA ILE A 54 5.49 12.10 17.58
C ILE A 54 4.23 12.30 16.74
N GLU A 55 4.11 13.42 16.05
CA GLU A 55 3.00 13.65 15.11
C GLU A 55 3.26 12.90 13.79
N VAL A 56 2.25 12.17 13.30
CA VAL A 56 2.34 11.47 12.02
C VAL A 56 1.70 12.32 10.93
N THR A 57 2.51 12.77 9.97
CA THR A 57 2.04 13.38 8.74
C THR A 57 1.91 12.29 7.69
N TYR A 58 0.67 11.97 7.32
CA TYR A 58 0.36 10.95 6.33
C TYR A 58 0.39 11.56 4.93
N SER A 59 1.28 11.08 4.08
CA SER A 59 1.36 11.42 2.66
C SER A 59 1.06 10.18 1.83
N ASN A 60 0.30 10.31 0.75
CA ASN A 60 -0.06 9.16 -0.07
C ASN A 60 0.39 9.30 -1.52
N PHE A 61 0.48 8.14 -2.16
CA PHE A 61 0.69 7.98 -3.60
C PHE A 61 -0.33 6.99 -4.16
N ASP A 62 -0.54 7.07 -5.47
CA ASP A 62 -1.45 6.18 -6.16
C ASP A 62 -0.74 4.94 -6.71
N THR A 63 0.48 5.12 -7.26
CA THR A 63 1.30 4.03 -7.82
C THR A 63 2.73 4.07 -7.30
N ASP A 64 3.37 2.91 -7.22
CA ASP A 64 4.77 2.77 -6.82
C ASP A 64 5.72 3.56 -7.71
N GLU A 65 5.44 3.65 -9.01
CA GLU A 65 6.23 4.44 -9.95
C GLU A 65 6.16 5.93 -9.63
N THR A 66 4.97 6.43 -9.25
CA THR A 66 4.80 7.82 -8.82
C THR A 66 5.54 8.07 -7.50
N MET A 67 5.51 7.11 -6.59
CA MET A 67 6.26 7.15 -5.34
C MET A 67 7.76 7.25 -5.61
N LEU A 68 8.31 6.35 -6.42
CA LEU A 68 9.74 6.34 -6.76
C LEU A 68 10.17 7.67 -7.39
N ALA A 69 9.43 8.17 -8.38
CA ALA A 69 9.76 9.43 -9.05
C ALA A 69 9.79 10.63 -8.07
N LYS A 70 8.91 10.66 -7.08
CA LYS A 70 8.93 11.70 -6.03
C LYS A 70 10.10 11.51 -5.07
N LEU A 71 10.42 10.27 -4.71
CA LEU A 71 11.55 9.95 -3.85
C LEU A 71 12.89 10.34 -4.52
N GLU A 72 13.04 10.07 -5.83
CA GLU A 72 14.16 10.52 -6.64
C GLU A 72 14.30 12.05 -6.67
N ALA A 73 13.18 12.74 -6.93
CA ALA A 73 13.15 14.20 -6.98
C ALA A 73 13.55 14.84 -5.65
N ALA A 74 13.14 14.25 -4.53
CA ALA A 74 13.47 14.65 -3.17
C ALA A 74 14.84 14.13 -2.71
N LYS A 75 15.49 13.25 -3.49
CA LYS A 75 16.73 12.54 -3.11
C LYS A 75 16.60 11.81 -1.76
N GLY A 76 15.41 11.28 -1.50
CA GLY A 76 15.09 10.62 -0.23
C GLY A 76 14.90 11.55 0.97
N GLY A 77 14.74 12.88 0.78
CA GLY A 77 14.79 13.86 1.86
C GLY A 77 13.46 14.42 2.37
N ASP A 78 12.34 14.16 1.69
CA ASP A 78 11.03 14.73 2.06
C ASP A 78 10.16 13.77 2.90
N TYR A 79 10.59 12.53 3.06
CA TYR A 79 9.86 11.46 3.73
C TYR A 79 10.74 10.75 4.75
N ASP A 80 10.12 10.25 5.82
CA ASP A 80 10.86 9.56 6.89
C ASP A 80 10.70 8.04 6.82
N LEU A 81 9.52 7.57 6.42
CA LEU A 81 9.20 6.15 6.28
C LEU A 81 8.35 5.93 5.03
N VAL A 82 8.74 4.98 4.22
CA VAL A 82 7.99 4.57 3.02
C VAL A 82 7.57 3.10 3.17
N ILE A 83 6.35 2.79 2.74
CA ILE A 83 5.88 1.42 2.56
C ILE A 83 5.49 1.27 1.11
N ALA A 84 6.08 0.29 0.43
CA ALA A 84 5.90 0.06 -0.99
C ALA A 84 6.01 -1.44 -1.34
N ASP A 85 5.75 -1.78 -2.59
CA ASP A 85 5.86 -3.15 -3.08
C ASP A 85 7.32 -3.54 -3.37
N ASP A 86 7.59 -4.82 -3.30
CA ASP A 86 8.90 -5.44 -3.42
C ASP A 86 9.69 -5.03 -4.67
N TYR A 87 9.06 -5.03 -5.84
CA TYR A 87 9.73 -4.73 -7.12
C TYR A 87 10.24 -3.29 -7.21
N ILE A 88 9.49 -2.33 -6.66
CA ILE A 88 9.90 -0.93 -6.68
C ILE A 88 10.94 -0.63 -5.61
N ILE A 89 10.87 -1.34 -4.47
CA ILE A 89 11.89 -1.26 -3.42
C ILE A 89 13.24 -1.74 -3.96
N GLU A 90 13.29 -2.81 -4.75
CA GLU A 90 14.51 -3.27 -5.40
C GLU A 90 15.16 -2.14 -6.20
N THR A 91 14.37 -1.43 -7.00
CA THR A 91 14.84 -0.27 -7.78
C THR A 91 15.33 0.86 -6.86
N ALA A 92 14.57 1.21 -5.82
CA ALA A 92 14.97 2.25 -4.88
C ALA A 92 16.29 1.94 -4.15
N ILE A 93 16.55 0.67 -3.82
CA ILE A 93 17.82 0.20 -3.24
C ILE A 93 18.97 0.35 -4.25
N GLN A 94 18.75 -0.09 -5.49
CA GLN A 94 19.76 -0.01 -6.56
C GLN A 94 20.15 1.44 -6.88
N GLU A 95 19.22 2.37 -6.75
CA GLU A 95 19.44 3.81 -6.97
C GLU A 95 20.02 4.54 -5.74
N GLY A 96 20.19 3.83 -4.62
CA GLY A 96 20.76 4.40 -3.39
C GLY A 96 19.81 5.36 -2.66
N LEU A 97 18.50 5.20 -2.85
CA LEU A 97 17.46 6.03 -2.23
C LEU A 97 17.03 5.49 -0.85
N VAL A 98 17.56 4.36 -0.43
CA VAL A 98 17.23 3.66 0.82
C VAL A 98 18.48 3.55 1.69
N GLN A 99 18.37 3.86 2.98
CA GLN A 99 19.47 3.66 3.92
C GLN A 99 19.49 2.25 4.50
N GLU A 100 20.69 1.78 4.90
CA GLU A 100 20.79 0.53 5.66
C GLU A 100 20.13 0.67 7.04
N LEU A 101 19.41 -0.37 7.45
CA LEU A 101 18.71 -0.42 8.74
C LEU A 101 19.57 -1.09 9.80
N ASP A 102 19.54 -0.52 11.00
CA ASP A 102 20.03 -1.18 12.20
C ASP A 102 18.85 -1.89 12.90
N THR A 103 18.65 -3.16 12.57
CA THR A 103 17.54 -3.96 13.13
C THR A 103 17.68 -4.19 14.65
N SER A 104 18.86 -3.92 15.26
CA SER A 104 19.01 -3.98 16.71
C SER A 104 18.25 -2.87 17.46
N LYS A 105 17.79 -1.84 16.75
CA LYS A 105 16.92 -0.79 17.28
C LYS A 105 15.44 -1.20 17.35
N LEU A 106 15.07 -2.34 16.76
CA LEU A 106 13.70 -2.83 16.69
C LEU A 106 13.53 -3.98 17.70
N GLU A 107 12.91 -3.69 18.85
CA GLU A 107 12.68 -4.68 19.91
C GLU A 107 11.72 -5.78 19.45
N ASN A 108 10.77 -5.43 18.59
CA ASN A 108 9.74 -6.32 18.08
C ASN A 108 10.11 -7.01 16.74
N TYR A 109 11.34 -6.83 16.22
CA TYR A 109 11.78 -7.44 14.96
C TYR A 109 11.60 -8.96 14.92
N GLY A 110 11.73 -9.62 16.07
CA GLY A 110 11.56 -11.07 16.23
C GLY A 110 10.10 -11.56 16.04
N SER A 111 9.11 -10.67 15.98
CA SER A 111 7.71 -11.02 15.70
C SER A 111 7.43 -11.30 14.23
N ILE A 112 8.33 -10.88 13.32
CA ILE A 112 8.18 -11.04 11.89
C ILE A 112 8.28 -12.53 11.52
N ASN A 113 7.27 -13.03 10.78
CA ASN A 113 7.33 -14.40 10.27
C ASN A 113 8.52 -14.56 9.31
N PRO A 114 9.44 -15.51 9.57
CA PRO A 114 10.65 -15.69 8.76
C PRO A 114 10.40 -15.93 7.27
N VAL A 115 9.20 -16.40 6.88
CA VAL A 115 8.86 -16.61 5.46
C VAL A 115 8.89 -15.32 4.64
N TYR A 116 8.72 -14.16 5.26
CA TYR A 116 8.74 -12.84 4.62
C TYR A 116 10.11 -12.16 4.64
N GLN A 117 11.10 -12.75 5.35
CA GLN A 117 12.45 -12.23 5.42
C GLN A 117 13.33 -12.81 4.30
N GLY A 118 14.44 -12.14 3.98
CA GLY A 118 15.41 -12.60 3.00
C GLY A 118 14.87 -12.72 1.58
N GLN A 119 13.95 -11.85 1.21
CA GLN A 119 13.32 -11.83 -0.10
C GLN A 119 14.32 -11.35 -1.18
N PHE A 120 14.02 -11.59 -2.45
CA PHE A 120 14.91 -11.32 -3.58
C PHE A 120 15.40 -9.87 -3.64
N PHE A 121 14.57 -8.91 -3.24
CA PHE A 121 14.89 -7.48 -3.26
C PHE A 121 15.80 -7.04 -2.09
N ASP A 122 15.82 -7.78 -0.99
CA ASP A 122 16.69 -7.54 0.17
C ASP A 122 17.09 -8.86 0.86
N PRO A 123 17.96 -9.68 0.22
CA PRO A 123 18.27 -11.02 0.70
C PRO A 123 18.94 -11.07 2.08
N GLU A 124 19.57 -9.99 2.50
CA GLU A 124 20.27 -9.89 3.77
C GLU A 124 19.47 -9.14 4.85
N ASN A 125 18.23 -8.69 4.54
CA ASN A 125 17.36 -7.86 5.40
C ASN A 125 18.09 -6.61 5.92
N LYS A 126 18.82 -5.96 5.04
CA LYS A 126 19.62 -4.78 5.39
C LYS A 126 18.88 -3.46 5.23
N TYR A 127 17.89 -3.43 4.33
CA TYR A 127 17.28 -2.18 3.89
C TYR A 127 15.81 -2.08 4.28
N THR A 128 15.18 -3.23 4.56
CA THR A 128 13.72 -3.28 4.68
C THR A 128 13.25 -4.07 5.89
N VAL A 129 12.03 -3.74 6.32
CA VAL A 129 11.26 -4.51 7.28
C VAL A 129 9.95 -4.95 6.62
N PRO A 130 9.67 -6.25 6.48
CA PRO A 130 8.40 -6.72 5.94
C PRO A 130 7.20 -6.12 6.69
N TYR A 131 6.22 -5.62 5.94
CA TYR A 131 4.98 -5.06 6.49
C TYR A 131 3.79 -6.00 6.27
N GLY A 132 3.59 -6.41 5.04
CA GLY A 132 2.47 -7.26 4.68
C GLY A 132 2.74 -8.02 3.40
N ALA A 133 1.90 -8.99 3.12
CA ALA A 133 1.94 -9.73 1.87
C ALA A 133 0.55 -9.83 1.28
N GLY A 134 0.44 -9.66 -0.02
CA GLY A 134 -0.79 -9.78 -0.77
C GLY A 134 -0.69 -10.83 -1.86
N VAL A 135 -1.79 -11.50 -2.13
CA VAL A 135 -1.93 -12.36 -3.30
C VAL A 135 -3.16 -11.94 -4.09
N GLN A 136 -3.07 -12.06 -5.42
CA GLN A 136 -4.21 -11.82 -6.27
C GLN A 136 -5.06 -13.08 -6.35
N THR A 137 -6.37 -12.90 -6.24
CA THR A 137 -7.35 -13.98 -6.37
C THR A 137 -8.48 -13.55 -7.29
N ILE A 138 -9.24 -14.52 -7.79
CA ILE A 138 -10.48 -14.21 -8.50
C ILE A 138 -11.62 -14.29 -7.49
N VAL A 139 -12.53 -13.32 -7.54
CA VAL A 139 -13.78 -13.33 -6.76
C VAL A 139 -14.94 -13.16 -7.70
N TYR A 140 -16.00 -13.94 -7.55
CA TYR A 140 -17.18 -13.80 -8.38
C TYR A 140 -18.48 -14.03 -7.61
N ASP A 141 -19.55 -13.41 -8.09
CA ASP A 141 -20.90 -13.63 -7.61
C ASP A 141 -21.55 -14.77 -8.42
N PRO A 142 -21.86 -15.92 -7.80
CA PRO A 142 -22.46 -17.04 -8.49
C PRO A 142 -23.91 -16.77 -8.95
N SER A 143 -24.50 -15.66 -8.58
CA SER A 143 -25.81 -15.23 -9.09
C SER A 143 -25.71 -14.42 -10.40
N LEU A 144 -24.50 -13.92 -10.73
CA LEU A 144 -24.21 -13.10 -11.92
C LEU A 144 -23.29 -13.79 -12.92
N VAL A 145 -22.70 -14.92 -12.53
CA VAL A 145 -21.77 -15.71 -13.35
C VAL A 145 -22.26 -17.15 -13.44
N ASP A 146 -22.59 -17.59 -14.65
CA ASP A 146 -23.20 -18.89 -14.92
C ASP A 146 -22.18 -20.05 -14.99
N ILE A 147 -20.88 -19.74 -15.03
CA ILE A 147 -19.79 -20.73 -15.09
C ILE A 147 -19.12 -20.93 -13.74
N GLU A 148 -18.50 -22.08 -13.53
CA GLU A 148 -17.60 -22.30 -12.40
C GLU A 148 -16.20 -21.82 -12.80
N ILE A 149 -15.70 -20.76 -12.11
CA ILE A 149 -14.36 -20.24 -12.31
C ILE A 149 -13.38 -21.02 -11.42
N LYS A 150 -12.29 -21.53 -11.98
CA LYS A 150 -11.21 -22.30 -11.30
C LYS A 150 -9.85 -21.65 -11.45
N GLY A 151 -9.68 -20.85 -12.49
CA GLY A 151 -8.42 -20.21 -12.80
C GLY A 151 -8.57 -18.96 -13.64
N TYR A 152 -7.43 -18.36 -13.96
CA TYR A 152 -7.41 -17.17 -14.81
C TYR A 152 -7.94 -17.46 -16.20
N ALA A 153 -7.67 -18.65 -16.76
CA ALA A 153 -8.11 -19.01 -18.10
C ALA A 153 -9.64 -18.93 -18.28
N ASP A 154 -10.41 -19.16 -17.22
CA ASP A 154 -11.86 -19.07 -17.25
C ASP A 154 -12.37 -17.62 -17.46
N LEU A 155 -11.53 -16.61 -17.17
CA LEU A 155 -11.89 -15.22 -17.43
C LEU A 155 -11.99 -14.87 -18.93
N TRP A 156 -11.45 -15.72 -19.81
CA TRP A 156 -11.59 -15.60 -21.28
C TRP A 156 -12.87 -16.21 -21.82
N ASP A 157 -13.74 -16.80 -20.98
CA ASP A 157 -15.02 -17.36 -21.43
C ASP A 157 -15.95 -16.25 -21.95
N GLU A 158 -16.56 -16.47 -23.11
CA GLU A 158 -17.44 -15.48 -23.78
C GLU A 158 -18.67 -15.08 -22.95
N SER A 159 -19.09 -15.92 -21.99
CA SER A 159 -20.20 -15.62 -21.08
C SER A 159 -19.89 -14.49 -20.11
N LEU A 160 -18.60 -14.18 -19.92
CA LEU A 160 -18.12 -13.08 -19.08
C LEU A 160 -17.94 -11.75 -19.83
N LYS A 161 -18.46 -11.66 -21.06
CA LYS A 161 -18.34 -10.45 -21.86
C LYS A 161 -18.84 -9.20 -21.10
N ASP A 162 -17.98 -8.16 -21.01
CA ASP A 162 -18.27 -6.89 -20.33
C ASP A 162 -18.71 -7.10 -18.87
N ASN A 163 -18.09 -8.08 -18.14
CA ASN A 163 -18.52 -8.49 -16.82
C ASN A 163 -17.35 -8.77 -15.85
N VAL A 164 -16.12 -8.41 -16.23
CA VAL A 164 -14.91 -8.64 -15.40
C VAL A 164 -14.29 -7.32 -14.99
N GLY A 165 -14.03 -7.17 -13.68
CA GLY A 165 -13.23 -6.09 -13.11
C GLY A 165 -11.82 -6.54 -12.81
N VAL A 166 -10.82 -5.68 -13.02
CA VAL A 166 -9.41 -5.98 -12.70
C VAL A 166 -8.79 -4.78 -11.99
N ILE A 167 -7.91 -5.05 -11.06
CA ILE A 167 -7.08 -4.04 -10.40
C ILE A 167 -6.18 -3.38 -11.45
N ASP A 168 -6.04 -2.05 -11.41
CA ASP A 168 -5.14 -1.29 -12.27
C ASP A 168 -3.68 -1.46 -11.80
N SER A 169 -3.14 -2.63 -12.09
CA SER A 169 -1.75 -2.97 -11.86
C SER A 169 -1.25 -3.80 -13.04
N TYR A 170 -0.26 -3.29 -13.75
CA TYR A 170 0.31 -4.02 -14.89
C TYR A 170 0.86 -5.37 -14.45
N ARG A 171 1.41 -5.50 -13.24
CA ARG A 171 1.90 -6.77 -12.71
C ARG A 171 0.78 -7.79 -12.53
N VAL A 172 -0.41 -7.35 -12.09
CA VAL A 172 -1.59 -8.22 -11.99
C VAL A 172 -2.08 -8.61 -13.38
N ILE A 173 -2.24 -7.63 -14.26
CA ILE A 173 -2.82 -7.79 -15.61
C ILE A 173 -1.92 -8.69 -16.46
N ASP A 174 -0.64 -8.36 -16.59
CA ASP A 174 0.32 -9.15 -17.37
C ASP A 174 0.55 -10.52 -16.73
N GLY A 175 0.62 -10.55 -15.38
CA GLY A 175 0.79 -11.78 -14.62
C GLY A 175 -0.32 -12.79 -14.86
N MET A 176 -1.57 -12.40 -14.95
CA MET A 176 -2.69 -13.29 -15.30
C MET A 176 -2.46 -13.95 -16.66
N ALA A 177 -2.11 -13.16 -17.68
CA ALA A 177 -1.85 -13.68 -19.02
C ALA A 177 -0.65 -14.60 -19.05
N LEU A 178 0.45 -14.24 -18.38
CA LEU A 178 1.63 -15.09 -18.24
C LEU A 178 1.28 -16.44 -17.59
N LYS A 179 0.46 -16.42 -16.53
CA LYS A 179 0.05 -17.68 -15.87
C LYS A 179 -0.81 -18.55 -16.79
N VAL A 180 -1.73 -17.96 -17.56
CA VAL A 180 -2.52 -18.68 -18.57
C VAL A 180 -1.63 -19.32 -19.65
N LEU A 181 -0.51 -18.69 -19.99
CA LEU A 181 0.50 -19.21 -20.92
C LEU A 181 1.43 -20.25 -20.25
N GLY A 182 1.34 -20.46 -18.94
CA GLY A 182 2.20 -21.36 -18.18
C GLY A 182 3.57 -20.79 -17.83
N GLU A 183 3.72 -19.47 -17.94
CA GLU A 183 4.96 -18.75 -17.79
C GLU A 183 5.14 -18.14 -16.39
N SER A 184 6.34 -17.66 -16.09
CA SER A 184 6.66 -17.00 -14.82
C SER A 184 6.17 -15.54 -14.81
N TYR A 185 5.67 -15.07 -13.66
CA TYR A 185 5.44 -13.65 -13.41
C TYR A 185 6.70 -12.79 -13.59
N ASN A 186 7.88 -13.38 -13.36
CA ASN A 186 9.16 -12.68 -13.37
C ASN A 186 9.94 -12.99 -14.66
N THR A 187 9.25 -13.27 -15.77
CA THR A 187 9.92 -13.47 -17.06
C THR A 187 10.50 -12.16 -17.57
N GLU A 188 11.72 -12.21 -18.10
CA GLU A 188 12.38 -11.12 -18.80
C GLU A 188 12.42 -11.35 -20.32
N ASP A 189 11.86 -12.48 -20.78
CA ASP A 189 11.85 -12.82 -22.20
C ASP A 189 10.82 -11.97 -22.95
N THR A 190 11.32 -11.11 -23.82
CA THR A 190 10.49 -10.16 -24.58
C THR A 190 9.43 -10.86 -25.44
N ALA A 191 9.75 -12.01 -26.02
CA ALA A 191 8.78 -12.73 -26.86
C ALA A 191 7.63 -13.30 -26.02
N THR A 192 7.92 -13.78 -24.81
CA THR A 192 6.92 -14.24 -23.83
C THR A 192 6.04 -13.09 -23.38
N ILE A 193 6.63 -11.91 -23.12
CA ILE A 193 5.89 -10.71 -22.72
C ILE A 193 4.97 -10.23 -23.86
N GLU A 194 5.46 -10.24 -25.09
CA GLU A 194 4.65 -9.90 -26.27
C GLU A 194 3.46 -10.87 -26.43
N ALA A 195 3.70 -12.19 -26.24
CA ALA A 195 2.65 -13.20 -26.29
C ALA A 195 1.60 -13.01 -25.19
N ALA A 196 2.00 -12.58 -23.99
CA ALA A 196 1.06 -12.22 -22.91
C ALA A 196 0.21 -11.01 -23.30
N GLY A 197 0.80 -9.99 -23.92
CA GLY A 197 0.09 -8.85 -24.47
C GLY A 197 -0.96 -9.24 -25.50
N ASP A 198 -0.62 -10.11 -26.45
CA ASP A 198 -1.58 -10.65 -27.43
C ASP A 198 -2.72 -11.41 -26.73
N LYS A 199 -2.41 -12.17 -25.69
CA LYS A 199 -3.41 -12.88 -24.89
C LYS A 199 -4.34 -11.94 -24.14
N LEU A 200 -3.87 -10.81 -23.66
CA LEU A 200 -4.69 -9.77 -23.02
C LEU A 200 -5.64 -9.10 -24.01
N LEU A 201 -5.25 -8.94 -25.29
CA LEU A 201 -6.16 -8.43 -26.31
C LEU A 201 -7.37 -9.35 -26.53
N GLU A 202 -7.19 -10.67 -26.35
CA GLU A 202 -8.32 -11.63 -26.39
C GLU A 202 -9.25 -11.50 -25.17
N LEU A 203 -8.72 -11.09 -24.00
CA LEU A 203 -9.49 -10.85 -22.77
C LEU A 203 -10.28 -9.54 -22.82
N ALA A 204 -9.79 -8.55 -23.54
CA ALA A 204 -10.33 -7.19 -23.54
C ALA A 204 -11.86 -7.09 -23.70
N PRO A 205 -12.56 -7.92 -24.52
CA PRO A 205 -14.01 -7.89 -24.60
C PRO A 205 -14.75 -8.25 -23.31
N ASN A 206 -14.11 -8.96 -22.39
CA ASN A 206 -14.69 -9.39 -21.13
C ASN A 206 -14.46 -8.35 -20.02
N ILE A 207 -13.45 -7.48 -20.17
CA ILE A 207 -13.13 -6.45 -19.22
C ILE A 207 -14.13 -5.30 -19.30
N ARG A 208 -14.80 -5.03 -18.19
CA ARG A 208 -15.70 -3.90 -18.02
C ARG A 208 -14.99 -2.70 -17.40
N LEU A 209 -14.12 -2.93 -16.41
CA LEU A 209 -13.39 -1.87 -15.74
C LEU A 209 -12.00 -2.33 -15.29
N ILE A 210 -11.10 -1.36 -15.25
CA ILE A 210 -9.77 -1.47 -14.62
C ILE A 210 -9.65 -0.26 -13.70
N LYS A 211 -9.43 -0.47 -12.40
CA LYS A 211 -9.21 0.61 -11.44
C LYS A 211 -8.46 0.13 -10.19
N ASP A 212 -7.70 1.03 -9.58
CA ASP A 212 -6.86 0.74 -8.44
C ASP A 212 -7.63 0.42 -7.17
N ASN A 213 -8.56 1.29 -6.82
CA ASN A 213 -9.24 1.26 -5.54
C ASN A 213 -10.72 0.89 -5.70
N ASN A 214 -11.24 0.22 -4.69
CA ASN A 214 -12.67 -0.06 -4.54
C ASN A 214 -13.28 -0.95 -5.64
N THR A 215 -12.50 -1.76 -6.35
CA THR A 215 -13.03 -2.74 -7.31
C THR A 215 -13.96 -3.77 -6.65
N GLN A 216 -13.79 -4.02 -5.35
CA GLN A 216 -14.72 -4.83 -4.57
C GLN A 216 -16.13 -4.21 -4.49
N ASP A 217 -16.26 -2.87 -4.55
CA ASP A 217 -17.55 -2.19 -4.51
C ASP A 217 -18.32 -2.39 -5.83
N ASP A 218 -17.61 -2.46 -6.97
CA ASP A 218 -18.21 -2.77 -8.26
C ASP A 218 -18.72 -4.21 -8.31
N LEU A 219 -18.00 -5.15 -7.70
CA LEU A 219 -18.48 -6.52 -7.53
C LEU A 219 -19.70 -6.58 -6.60
N LEU A 220 -19.66 -5.89 -5.46
CA LEU A 220 -20.76 -5.85 -4.50
C LEU A 220 -22.03 -5.17 -5.04
N SER A 221 -21.87 -4.17 -5.91
CA SER A 221 -23.01 -3.50 -6.58
C SER A 221 -23.58 -4.27 -7.75
N GLY A 222 -22.87 -5.32 -8.21
CA GLY A 222 -23.23 -6.07 -9.41
C GLY A 222 -22.89 -5.35 -10.71
N GLU A 223 -22.02 -4.35 -10.69
CA GLU A 223 -21.48 -3.70 -11.89
C GLU A 223 -20.61 -4.68 -12.68
N VAL A 224 -19.91 -5.59 -11.98
CA VAL A 224 -19.22 -6.75 -12.55
C VAL A 224 -19.63 -8.01 -11.82
N GLY A 225 -19.67 -9.14 -12.53
CA GLY A 225 -19.95 -10.45 -11.93
C GLY A 225 -18.71 -11.16 -11.42
N ALA A 226 -17.53 -10.87 -11.96
CA ALA A 226 -16.24 -11.40 -11.53
C ALA A 226 -15.20 -10.29 -11.44
N ALA A 227 -14.24 -10.45 -10.53
CA ALA A 227 -13.15 -9.50 -10.38
C ALA A 227 -11.84 -10.18 -9.95
N VAL A 228 -10.70 -9.63 -10.37
CA VAL A 228 -9.38 -9.99 -9.85
C VAL A 228 -9.00 -8.97 -8.80
N LEU A 229 -8.88 -9.44 -7.55
CA LEU A 229 -8.73 -8.61 -6.36
C LEU A 229 -7.58 -9.10 -5.48
N TYR A 230 -6.95 -8.20 -4.74
CA TYR A 230 -6.08 -8.57 -3.63
C TYR A 230 -6.87 -9.13 -2.45
N THR A 231 -6.26 -10.01 -1.68
CA THR A 231 -6.90 -10.66 -0.52
C THR A 231 -7.47 -9.71 0.53
N SER A 232 -6.92 -8.51 0.68
CA SER A 232 -7.49 -7.45 1.52
C SER A 232 -8.87 -7.00 1.04
N MET A 233 -9.01 -6.70 -0.25
CA MET A 233 -10.28 -6.32 -0.89
C MET A 233 -11.29 -7.48 -0.84
N VAL A 234 -10.80 -8.72 -1.02
CA VAL A 234 -11.62 -9.93 -0.89
C VAL A 234 -12.23 -10.05 0.50
N THR A 235 -11.44 -9.77 1.54
CA THR A 235 -11.92 -9.80 2.92
C THR A 235 -13.06 -8.82 3.11
N LEU A 236 -12.92 -7.57 2.67
CA LEU A 236 -13.97 -6.55 2.73
C LEU A 236 -15.23 -6.97 1.96
N ALA A 237 -15.06 -7.49 0.73
CA ALA A 237 -16.18 -7.99 -0.05
C ALA A 237 -16.93 -9.13 0.64
N LYS A 238 -16.20 -10.11 1.19
CA LYS A 238 -16.78 -11.25 1.90
C LYS A 238 -17.48 -10.88 3.20
N MET A 239 -17.02 -9.84 3.89
CA MET A 239 -17.70 -9.32 5.08
C MET A 239 -19.09 -8.75 4.73
N THR A 240 -19.23 -8.19 3.52
CA THR A 240 -20.49 -7.60 3.04
C THR A 240 -21.38 -8.65 2.35
N ASN A 241 -20.82 -9.49 1.50
CA ASN A 241 -21.53 -10.56 0.78
C ASN A 241 -20.80 -11.90 0.99
N PRO A 242 -21.21 -12.72 1.99
CA PRO A 242 -20.57 -14.01 2.26
C PRO A 242 -20.78 -15.06 1.16
N ASP A 243 -21.73 -14.87 0.23
CA ASP A 243 -22.04 -15.83 -0.83
C ASP A 243 -21.06 -15.76 -2.01
N LEU A 244 -20.27 -14.68 -2.13
CA LEU A 244 -19.22 -14.56 -3.12
C LEU A 244 -18.29 -15.78 -3.09
N LYS A 245 -17.85 -16.22 -4.26
CA LYS A 245 -16.86 -17.30 -4.41
C LYS A 245 -15.47 -16.71 -4.58
N VAL A 246 -14.51 -17.26 -3.83
CA VAL A 246 -13.09 -16.89 -3.92
C VAL A 246 -12.35 -18.06 -4.55
N VAL A 247 -11.56 -17.76 -5.56
CA VAL A 247 -10.78 -18.73 -6.31
C VAL A 247 -9.30 -18.38 -6.24
N PHE A 248 -8.52 -19.33 -5.80
CA PHE A 248 -7.07 -19.31 -5.97
C PHE A 248 -6.77 -19.99 -7.30
N PRO A 249 -6.34 -19.25 -8.33
CA PRO A 249 -6.18 -19.77 -9.68
C PRO A 249 -5.30 -21.03 -9.76
N GLU A 250 -5.76 -22.05 -10.50
CA GLU A 250 -5.03 -23.31 -10.66
C GLU A 250 -3.69 -23.14 -11.38
N GLU A 251 -3.54 -22.10 -12.21
CA GLU A 251 -2.29 -21.74 -12.89
C GLU A 251 -1.21 -21.21 -11.93
N GLY A 252 -1.58 -20.93 -10.69
CA GLY A 252 -0.76 -20.29 -9.69
C GLY A 252 -1.01 -18.78 -9.60
N ILE A 253 -0.56 -18.18 -8.51
CA ILE A 253 -0.81 -16.78 -8.16
C ILE A 253 0.48 -15.99 -8.02
N GLY A 254 0.41 -14.68 -8.23
CA GLY A 254 1.46 -13.76 -7.84
C GLY A 254 1.49 -13.60 -6.33
N PHE A 255 2.69 -13.53 -5.79
CA PHE A 255 2.95 -13.25 -4.38
C PHE A 255 3.86 -12.03 -4.30
N GLY A 256 3.42 -10.99 -3.61
CA GLY A 256 4.18 -9.77 -3.37
C GLY A 256 4.32 -9.50 -1.89
N VAL A 257 5.44 -8.92 -1.50
CA VAL A 257 5.70 -8.47 -0.13
C VAL A 257 5.82 -6.96 -0.14
N MET A 258 4.91 -6.31 0.55
CA MET A 258 5.08 -4.90 0.92
C MET A 258 6.08 -4.81 2.06
N ALA A 259 7.03 -3.90 1.96
CA ALA A 259 7.99 -3.68 3.01
C ALA A 259 8.17 -2.20 3.32
N GLN A 260 8.65 -1.95 4.53
CA GLN A 260 8.95 -0.63 5.04
C GLN A 260 10.42 -0.34 4.84
N PHE A 261 10.74 0.86 4.44
CA PHE A 261 12.13 1.32 4.37
C PHE A 261 12.26 2.79 4.76
N ILE A 262 13.44 3.15 5.21
CA ILE A 262 13.78 4.52 5.57
C ILE A 262 14.55 5.13 4.39
N PRO A 263 14.09 6.25 3.80
CA PRO A 263 14.80 6.92 2.72
C PRO A 263 16.21 7.36 3.12
N SER A 264 17.11 7.44 2.13
CA SER A 264 18.55 7.71 2.37
C SER A 264 18.83 9.03 3.10
N ASP A 265 18.05 10.07 2.85
CA ASP A 265 18.17 11.40 3.46
C ASP A 265 16.97 11.75 4.37
N ALA A 266 16.30 10.73 4.95
CA ALA A 266 15.16 10.91 5.84
C ALA A 266 15.49 11.85 7.01
N PRO A 267 14.74 12.98 7.18
CA PRO A 267 15.04 13.96 8.23
C PRO A 267 14.83 13.42 9.65
N ASN A 268 13.86 12.51 9.83
CA ASN A 268 13.46 12.00 11.14
C ASN A 268 13.59 10.46 11.22
N ALA A 269 14.70 9.90 10.71
CA ALA A 269 14.95 8.44 10.68
C ALA A 269 14.74 7.74 12.03
N GLU A 270 15.12 8.37 13.16
CA GLU A 270 14.89 7.79 14.49
C GLU A 270 13.40 7.67 14.86
N ASN A 271 12.55 8.59 14.36
CA ASN A 271 11.12 8.48 14.53
C ASN A 271 10.53 7.38 13.65
N ALA A 272 11.11 7.16 12.46
CA ALA A 272 10.75 6.03 11.60
C ALA A 272 11.02 4.69 12.28
N TYR A 273 12.19 4.51 12.93
CA TYR A 273 12.47 3.30 13.73
C TYR A 273 11.42 3.06 14.82
N LYS A 274 11.02 4.12 15.55
CA LYS A 274 10.00 3.99 16.59
C LYS A 274 8.65 3.56 16.02
N PHE A 275 8.25 4.08 14.86
CA PHE A 275 6.99 3.71 14.22
C PHE A 275 7.05 2.28 13.69
N ILE A 276 8.15 1.87 13.04
CA ILE A 276 8.36 0.50 12.59
C ILE A 276 8.23 -0.47 13.78
N ASP A 277 8.92 -0.18 14.89
CA ASP A 277 8.88 -1.05 16.07
C ASP A 277 7.49 -1.09 16.71
N TYR A 278 6.79 0.04 16.74
CA TYR A 278 5.43 0.14 17.25
C TYR A 278 4.44 -0.74 16.47
N ILE A 279 4.45 -0.69 15.13
CA ILE A 279 3.52 -1.49 14.32
C ILE A 279 3.91 -2.97 14.23
N LEU A 280 5.12 -3.35 14.66
CA LEU A 280 5.53 -4.75 14.80
C LEU A 280 5.01 -5.40 16.08
N GLN A 281 4.43 -4.63 17.02
CA GLN A 281 3.78 -5.19 18.21
C GLN A 281 2.56 -6.02 17.77
N PRO A 282 2.39 -7.27 18.23
CA PRO A 282 1.33 -8.15 17.76
C PRO A 282 -0.09 -7.58 17.92
N GLU A 283 -0.34 -6.84 19.00
CA GLU A 283 -1.62 -6.18 19.29
C GLU A 283 -1.90 -4.98 18.38
N VAL A 284 -0.87 -4.30 17.88
CA VAL A 284 -0.99 -3.21 16.90
C VAL A 284 -1.14 -3.78 15.50
N ALA A 285 -0.32 -4.77 15.15
CA ALA A 285 -0.37 -5.43 13.85
C ALA A 285 -1.71 -6.14 13.57
N ALA A 286 -2.48 -6.46 14.61
CA ALA A 286 -3.77 -7.12 14.50
C ALA A 286 -4.95 -6.15 14.26
N GLN A 287 -4.73 -4.85 14.27
CA GLN A 287 -5.75 -3.81 14.06
C GLN A 287 -5.89 -3.46 12.58
#